data_268a3cee4fced6631738a99910b49185
#
_entry.id   268a3cee4fced6631738a99910b49185
#
_cell.length_a   1.000
_cell.length_b   1.000
_cell.length_c   1.000
_cell.angle_alpha   90.00
_cell.angle_beta   90.00
_cell.angle_gamma   90.00
#
_symmetry.space_group_name_H-M   'P 1'
#
loop_
_entity.id
_entity.type
_entity.pdbx_description
1 polymer ?
#
loop_
_entity_poly.entity_id
_entity_poly.type
_entity_poly.pdbx_seq_one_letter_code
_entity_poly.pdbx_strand_id
1 'polypeptide(L)'
;ATELRTGEGDELNNKIAEIYEQQYSNLEKEEILQMEEEKKVCIIDNFEEIVVSDKLIKKILHYLTCKFGIVVITSNLQNDLLGFLKNVETKEYLEKKFTRLYIQDLKNYMRRKLVSRWLLLSNEEQNPESQEFDVLCRNKLAQVQSVMKTGFFNKTPIEFLLVLSYLDNYEKMNTDYSRYSYIYECLILDKINEISNGDTNEATMYKTILEQLAFRVYDEEQQQNMEESFVLGVIFDYNQDYRGSKGSGIDVINNLTKYKVLEKREGKYRFKHSYMYYYFTGSYILNQLPPDMKMQKTKKIFEDLSKELNFNIALFLAYD
;
A
#
# COMPACT_ATOMS: atom_id res chain seq x y z
N ALA A 1 13.34 5.51 5.40
CA ALA A 1 14.75 5.49 5.01
C ALA A 1 15.54 6.27 6.04
N THR A 2 16.46 5.59 6.70
CA THR A 2 17.29 6.20 7.73
C THR A 2 18.33 7.04 7.02
N GLU A 3 18.50 8.30 7.42
CA GLU A 3 19.58 9.15 6.95
C GLU A 3 20.93 8.57 7.43
N LEU A 4 21.49 7.66 6.70
CA LEU A 4 22.87 7.20 6.89
C LEU A 4 23.76 8.18 6.15
N ARG A 5 24.36 9.12 6.89
CA ARG A 5 25.15 10.21 6.30
C ARG A 5 26.56 9.79 5.94
N THR A 6 27.19 8.91 6.68
CA THR A 6 28.61 8.59 6.52
C THR A 6 28.89 7.13 6.13
N GLY A 7 28.00 6.18 6.48
CA GLY A 7 28.21 4.75 6.27
C GLY A 7 29.38 4.19 7.09
N GLU A 8 29.74 4.85 8.18
CA GLU A 8 30.74 4.36 9.15
C GLU A 8 30.12 3.23 9.98
N GLY A 9 30.93 2.22 10.32
CA GLY A 9 30.48 1.01 10.99
C GLY A 9 29.76 1.25 12.32
N ASP A 10 30.18 2.27 13.08
CA ASP A 10 29.58 2.61 14.39
C ASP A 10 28.17 3.20 14.25
N GLU A 11 27.92 4.04 13.23
CA GLU A 11 26.60 4.58 12.93
C GLU A 11 25.62 3.46 12.55
N LEU A 12 26.05 2.54 11.70
CA LEU A 12 25.25 1.37 11.31
C LEU A 12 24.99 0.43 12.48
N ASN A 13 25.98 0.17 13.35
CA ASN A 13 25.82 -0.64 14.55
C ASN A 13 24.77 -0.04 15.50
N ASN A 14 24.86 1.26 15.79
CA ASN A 14 23.91 1.93 16.66
C ASN A 14 22.49 1.85 16.09
N LYS A 15 22.33 2.04 14.79
CA LYS A 15 21.02 1.97 14.14
C LYS A 15 20.43 0.56 14.14
N ILE A 16 21.26 -0.45 13.89
CA ILE A 16 20.86 -1.86 13.99
C ILE A 16 20.41 -2.18 15.42
N ALA A 17 21.16 -1.74 16.42
CA ALA A 17 20.82 -1.95 17.83
C ALA A 17 19.50 -1.25 18.22
N GLU A 18 19.26 -0.02 17.75
CA GLU A 18 17.98 0.69 17.96
C GLU A 18 16.81 -0.05 17.34
N ILE A 19 16.93 -0.52 16.10
CA ILE A 19 15.87 -1.27 15.41
C ILE A 19 15.59 -2.58 16.16
N TYR A 20 16.64 -3.27 16.62
CA TYR A 20 16.50 -4.50 17.38
C TYR A 20 15.76 -4.29 18.69
N GLU A 21 16.11 -3.27 19.46
CA GLU A 21 15.42 -2.88 20.70
C GLU A 21 13.94 -2.53 20.45
N GLN A 22 13.63 -1.85 19.34
CA GLN A 22 12.24 -1.55 18.94
C GLN A 22 11.44 -2.80 18.57
N GLN A 23 12.08 -3.80 17.97
CA GLN A 23 11.42 -5.05 17.58
C GLN A 23 11.25 -6.02 18.75
N TYR A 24 12.19 -6.03 19.67
CA TYR A 24 12.30 -7.00 20.75
C TYR A 24 12.43 -6.26 22.09
N SER A 25 11.32 -5.69 22.53
CA SER A 25 11.24 -4.78 23.68
C SER A 25 11.79 -5.31 25.02
N ASN A 26 12.12 -6.59 25.12
CA ASN A 26 12.66 -7.24 26.31
C ASN A 26 14.16 -7.58 26.21
N LEU A 27 14.83 -7.17 25.12
CA LEU A 27 16.24 -7.48 24.87
C LEU A 27 17.06 -6.21 24.85
N GLU A 28 18.31 -6.30 25.35
CA GLU A 28 19.22 -5.16 25.39
C GLU A 28 19.89 -4.92 24.03
N LYS A 29 20.22 -3.66 23.73
CA LYS A 29 20.84 -3.25 22.46
C LYS A 29 22.12 -4.02 22.15
N GLU A 30 22.88 -4.34 23.19
CA GLU A 30 24.17 -5.01 23.05
C GLU A 30 24.03 -6.48 22.64
N GLU A 31 22.91 -7.12 22.91
CA GLU A 31 22.73 -8.55 22.61
C GLU A 31 22.83 -8.85 21.11
N ILE A 32 22.22 -8.00 20.24
CA ILE A 32 22.33 -8.18 18.80
C ILE A 32 23.78 -8.02 18.30
N LEU A 33 24.57 -7.15 18.93
CA LEU A 33 25.94 -6.91 18.52
C LEU A 33 26.85 -8.06 18.91
N GLN A 34 26.57 -8.75 20.01
CA GLN A 34 27.33 -9.91 20.53
C GLN A 34 26.88 -11.24 19.91
N MET A 35 25.70 -11.29 19.33
CA MET A 35 25.16 -12.51 18.68
C MET A 35 26.07 -12.92 17.51
N GLU A 36 26.24 -14.23 17.31
CA GLU A 36 26.96 -14.79 16.16
C GLU A 36 26.33 -14.35 14.84
N GLU A 37 27.16 -13.98 13.87
CA GLU A 37 26.69 -13.42 12.58
C GLU A 37 25.74 -14.39 11.86
N GLU A 38 26.00 -15.69 11.92
CA GLU A 38 25.19 -16.74 11.27
C GLU A 38 23.76 -16.82 11.81
N LYS A 39 23.51 -16.37 13.04
CA LYS A 39 22.20 -16.37 13.69
C LYS A 39 21.39 -15.09 13.39
N LYS A 40 21.97 -14.10 12.74
CA LYS A 40 21.34 -12.83 12.43
C LYS A 40 20.78 -12.82 11.02
N VAL A 41 19.54 -12.35 10.88
CA VAL A 41 18.88 -12.09 9.59
C VAL A 41 18.57 -10.61 9.47
N CYS A 42 18.98 -10.00 8.37
CA CYS A 42 18.64 -8.61 8.03
C CYS A 42 17.63 -8.62 6.88
N ILE A 43 16.51 -7.92 7.05
CA ILE A 43 15.52 -7.71 5.99
C ILE A 43 15.44 -6.21 5.69
N ILE A 44 15.75 -5.86 4.45
CA ILE A 44 15.62 -4.48 3.93
C ILE A 44 14.43 -4.46 3.01
N ASP A 45 13.37 -3.81 3.45
CA ASP A 45 12.13 -3.69 2.69
C ASP A 45 12.09 -2.40 1.90
N ASN A 46 11.48 -2.43 0.70
CA ASN A 46 11.37 -1.30 -0.22
C ASN A 46 12.73 -0.62 -0.50
N PHE A 47 13.69 -1.40 -0.95
CA PHE A 47 15.06 -0.92 -1.17
C PHE A 47 15.15 0.26 -2.14
N GLU A 48 14.22 0.39 -3.08
CA GLU A 48 14.12 1.50 -4.02
C GLU A 48 13.83 2.85 -3.35
N GLU A 49 13.34 2.86 -2.11
CA GLU A 49 13.08 4.09 -1.34
C GLU A 49 14.35 4.69 -0.73
N ILE A 50 15.49 4.01 -0.86
CA ILE A 50 16.77 4.50 -0.30
C ILE A 50 17.28 5.68 -1.14
N VAL A 51 17.38 6.84 -0.51
CA VAL A 51 17.85 8.08 -1.14
C VAL A 51 19.30 8.35 -0.71
N VAL A 52 20.24 7.54 -1.21
CA VAL A 52 21.67 7.72 -0.97
C VAL A 52 22.49 7.43 -2.23
N SER A 53 23.76 7.81 -2.26
CA SER A 53 24.61 7.52 -3.42
C SER A 53 24.90 6.02 -3.57
N ASP A 54 25.02 5.55 -4.81
CA ASP A 54 25.31 4.15 -5.14
C ASP A 54 26.55 3.61 -4.43
N LYS A 55 27.59 4.45 -4.26
CA LYS A 55 28.81 4.08 -3.53
C LYS A 55 28.51 3.81 -2.05
N LEU A 56 27.61 4.58 -1.45
CA LEU A 56 27.20 4.38 -0.07
C LEU A 56 26.32 3.13 0.05
N ILE A 57 25.44 2.88 -0.91
CA ILE A 57 24.67 1.62 -1.00
C ILE A 57 25.62 0.42 -0.97
N LYS A 58 26.66 0.42 -1.81
CA LYS A 58 27.64 -0.67 -1.85
C LYS A 58 28.33 -0.88 -0.49
N LYS A 59 28.70 0.20 0.20
CA LYS A 59 29.32 0.13 1.54
C LYS A 59 28.36 -0.46 2.58
N ILE A 60 27.12 0.01 2.60
CA ILE A 60 26.07 -0.48 3.52
C ILE A 60 25.83 -1.98 3.29
N LEU A 61 25.62 -2.38 2.04
CA LEU A 61 25.36 -3.79 1.72
C LEU A 61 26.56 -4.69 2.04
N HIS A 62 27.77 -4.21 1.77
CA HIS A 62 28.97 -4.93 2.15
C HIS A 62 29.07 -5.10 3.67
N TYR A 63 28.81 -4.06 4.42
CA TYR A 63 28.79 -4.11 5.88
C TYR A 63 27.75 -5.10 6.40
N LEU A 64 26.51 -5.03 5.89
CA LEU A 64 25.42 -5.92 6.30
C LEU A 64 25.73 -7.39 5.95
N THR A 65 26.31 -7.68 4.79
CA THR A 65 26.71 -9.04 4.41
C THR A 65 27.87 -9.59 5.23
N CYS A 66 28.63 -8.72 5.94
CA CYS A 66 29.66 -9.15 6.89
C CYS A 66 29.12 -9.34 8.32
N LYS A 67 27.97 -8.73 8.65
CA LYS A 67 27.41 -8.73 10.00
C LYS A 67 26.19 -9.61 10.19
N PHE A 68 25.60 -10.11 9.10
CA PHE A 68 24.42 -10.95 9.12
C PHE A 68 24.66 -12.20 8.27
N GLY A 69 24.23 -13.36 8.78
CA GLY A 69 24.31 -14.61 8.03
C GLY A 69 23.39 -14.64 6.82
N ILE A 70 22.25 -13.96 6.92
CA ILE A 70 21.30 -13.79 5.81
C ILE A 70 20.92 -12.33 5.68
N VAL A 71 21.01 -11.81 4.46
CA VAL A 71 20.48 -10.48 4.09
C VAL A 71 19.44 -10.65 2.99
N VAL A 72 18.20 -10.25 3.28
CA VAL A 72 17.09 -10.26 2.32
C VAL A 72 16.78 -8.83 1.93
N ILE A 73 16.71 -8.58 0.63
CA ILE A 73 16.36 -7.26 0.08
C ILE A 73 15.08 -7.44 -0.73
N THR A 74 14.03 -6.67 -0.40
CA THR A 74 12.83 -6.59 -1.22
C THR A 74 12.82 -5.31 -2.04
N SER A 75 12.29 -5.38 -3.25
CA SER A 75 12.13 -4.24 -4.15
C SER A 75 10.93 -4.47 -5.05
N ASN A 76 10.30 -3.40 -5.52
CA ASN A 76 9.21 -3.47 -6.46
C ASN A 76 9.73 -3.86 -7.86
N LEU A 77 9.01 -4.75 -8.57
CA LEU A 77 9.37 -5.23 -9.90
C LEU A 77 9.44 -4.12 -10.96
N GLN A 78 8.67 -3.06 -10.79
CA GLN A 78 8.64 -1.95 -11.74
C GLN A 78 9.94 -1.14 -11.72
N ASN A 79 10.62 -1.13 -10.59
CA ASN A 79 11.95 -0.55 -10.44
C ASN A 79 12.96 -1.70 -10.41
N ASP A 80 13.43 -2.17 -11.57
CA ASP A 80 14.57 -3.10 -11.59
C ASP A 80 15.69 -2.49 -10.73
N LEU A 81 15.98 -3.17 -9.60
CA LEU A 81 17.01 -2.71 -8.65
C LEU A 81 18.31 -2.34 -9.36
N LEU A 82 18.66 -3.09 -10.39
CA LEU A 82 19.85 -2.81 -11.20
C LEU A 82 19.65 -1.62 -12.14
N GLY A 83 18.43 -1.38 -12.62
CA GLY A 83 18.08 -0.19 -13.41
C GLY A 83 18.12 1.10 -12.59
N PHE A 84 17.77 1.02 -11.31
CA PHE A 84 17.82 2.14 -10.38
C PHE A 84 19.26 2.59 -10.09
N LEU A 85 20.19 1.65 -9.98
CA LEU A 85 21.61 1.94 -9.71
C LEU A 85 22.30 2.44 -10.97
N LYS A 86 23.01 3.55 -10.85
CA LYS A 86 23.81 4.13 -11.95
C LYS A 86 25.24 3.61 -11.97
N ASN A 87 25.77 3.21 -10.80
CA ASN A 87 27.17 2.78 -10.66
C ASN A 87 27.35 1.31 -11.04
N VAL A 88 28.19 1.05 -12.05
CA VAL A 88 28.47 -0.29 -12.58
C VAL A 88 29.06 -1.23 -11.51
N GLU A 89 29.97 -0.74 -10.67
CA GLU A 89 30.59 -1.56 -9.63
C GLU A 89 29.58 -2.02 -8.56
N THR A 90 28.58 -1.19 -8.25
CA THR A 90 27.53 -1.54 -7.30
C THR A 90 26.60 -2.60 -7.89
N LYS A 91 26.28 -2.50 -9.19
CA LYS A 91 25.53 -3.53 -9.93
C LYS A 91 26.24 -4.86 -9.92
N GLU A 92 27.50 -4.87 -10.31
CA GLU A 92 28.33 -6.09 -10.31
C GLU A 92 28.48 -6.72 -8.92
N TYR A 93 28.55 -5.89 -7.87
CA TYR A 93 28.60 -6.37 -6.49
C TYR A 93 27.30 -7.11 -6.13
N LEU A 94 26.15 -6.50 -6.43
CA LEU A 94 24.85 -7.11 -6.16
C LEU A 94 24.66 -8.42 -6.95
N GLU A 95 25.00 -8.43 -8.24
CA GLU A 95 24.88 -9.64 -9.08
C GLU A 95 25.77 -10.79 -8.60
N LYS A 96 26.94 -10.48 -8.06
CA LYS A 96 27.89 -11.50 -7.54
C LYS A 96 27.54 -12.02 -6.15
N LYS A 97 26.94 -11.17 -5.29
CA LYS A 97 26.71 -11.49 -3.87
C LYS A 97 25.30 -11.91 -3.53
N PHE A 98 24.32 -11.50 -4.33
CA PHE A 98 22.91 -11.76 -4.05
C PHE A 98 22.27 -12.63 -5.13
N THR A 99 21.48 -13.60 -4.70
CA THR A 99 20.64 -14.38 -5.60
C THR A 99 19.32 -13.66 -5.80
N ARG A 100 18.98 -13.34 -7.05
CA ARG A 100 17.72 -12.70 -7.39
C ARG A 100 16.60 -13.73 -7.43
N LEU A 101 15.54 -13.46 -6.67
CA LEU A 101 14.31 -14.24 -6.66
C LEU A 101 13.14 -13.35 -7.09
N TYR A 102 12.22 -13.92 -7.83
CA TYR A 102 10.99 -13.24 -8.27
C TYR A 102 9.78 -13.88 -7.60
N ILE A 103 8.97 -13.06 -6.93
CA ILE A 103 7.69 -13.50 -6.39
C ILE A 103 6.76 -13.73 -7.59
N GLN A 104 6.31 -14.96 -7.75
CA GLN A 104 5.40 -15.34 -8.82
C GLN A 104 3.96 -15.02 -8.45
N ASP A 105 3.13 -14.77 -9.48
CA ASP A 105 1.68 -14.68 -9.33
C ASP A 105 1.13 -15.90 -8.58
N LEU A 106 0.04 -15.69 -7.83
CA LEU A 106 -0.67 -16.77 -7.18
C LEU A 106 -1.18 -17.81 -8.19
N LYS A 107 -0.57 -19.00 -8.17
CA LYS A 107 -1.04 -20.15 -8.97
C LYS A 107 -2.37 -20.70 -8.42
N ASN A 108 -3.14 -21.39 -9.26
CA ASN A 108 -4.47 -21.92 -8.90
C ASN A 108 -4.48 -22.74 -7.60
N TYR A 109 -3.46 -23.55 -7.37
CA TYR A 109 -3.31 -24.31 -6.12
C TYR A 109 -3.26 -23.38 -4.89
N MET A 110 -2.47 -22.31 -4.96
CA MET A 110 -2.33 -21.35 -3.85
C MET A 110 -3.61 -20.55 -3.65
N ARG A 111 -4.30 -20.17 -4.73
CA ARG A 111 -5.62 -19.50 -4.68
C ARG A 111 -6.65 -20.38 -3.98
N ARG A 112 -6.71 -21.68 -4.34
CA ARG A 112 -7.62 -22.63 -3.69
C ARG A 112 -7.30 -22.76 -2.20
N LYS A 113 -6.03 -22.86 -1.83
CA LYS A 113 -5.60 -22.92 -0.42
C LYS A 113 -5.97 -21.64 0.34
N LEU A 114 -5.89 -20.48 -0.30
CA LEU A 114 -6.29 -19.21 0.28
C LEU A 114 -7.82 -19.14 0.51
N VAL A 115 -8.62 -19.54 -0.48
CA VAL A 115 -10.09 -19.65 -0.36
C VAL A 115 -10.47 -20.62 0.76
N SER A 116 -9.83 -21.80 0.82
CA SER A 116 -10.11 -22.78 1.87
C SER A 116 -9.86 -22.21 3.27
N ARG A 117 -8.73 -21.53 3.47
CA ARG A 117 -8.43 -20.86 4.75
C ARG A 117 -9.40 -19.74 5.08
N TRP A 118 -9.77 -18.95 4.08
CA TRP A 118 -10.74 -17.87 4.24
C TRP A 118 -12.09 -18.39 4.71
N LEU A 119 -12.61 -19.45 4.08
CA LEU A 119 -13.90 -20.05 4.44
C LEU A 119 -13.87 -20.68 5.85
N LEU A 120 -12.75 -21.26 6.26
CA LEU A 120 -12.60 -21.80 7.63
C LEU A 120 -12.54 -20.69 8.68
N LEU A 121 -11.99 -19.52 8.37
CA LEU A 121 -12.02 -18.36 9.27
C LEU A 121 -13.43 -17.78 9.42
N SER A 122 -14.23 -17.86 8.37
CA SER A 122 -15.61 -17.35 8.36
C SER A 122 -16.60 -18.28 9.05
N ASN A 123 -16.30 -19.57 9.14
CA ASN A 123 -17.15 -20.59 9.77
C ASN A 123 -16.31 -21.76 10.31
N GLU A 124 -16.04 -21.73 11.60
CA GLU A 124 -15.20 -22.72 12.29
C GLU A 124 -15.82 -24.14 12.36
N GLU A 125 -17.13 -24.27 12.13
CA GLU A 125 -17.84 -25.57 12.18
C GLU A 125 -17.70 -26.38 10.88
N GLN A 126 -17.08 -25.82 9.83
CA GLN A 126 -16.92 -26.53 8.56
C GLN A 126 -15.84 -27.62 8.65
N ASN A 127 -16.20 -28.83 8.16
CA ASN A 127 -15.25 -29.92 8.05
C ASN A 127 -14.41 -29.79 6.75
N PRO A 128 -13.10 -29.45 6.86
CA PRO A 128 -12.24 -29.25 5.67
C PRO A 128 -12.06 -30.50 4.81
N GLU A 129 -12.35 -31.69 5.33
CA GLU A 129 -12.22 -32.97 4.60
C GLU A 129 -13.52 -33.40 3.93
N SER A 130 -14.62 -32.66 4.12
CA SER A 130 -15.89 -33.01 3.53
C SER A 130 -15.96 -32.68 2.03
N GLN A 131 -16.73 -33.47 1.29
CA GLN A 131 -16.98 -33.22 -0.12
C GLN A 131 -17.78 -31.91 -0.34
N GLU A 132 -18.64 -31.55 0.59
CA GLU A 132 -19.41 -30.32 0.58
C GLU A 132 -18.49 -29.07 0.69
N PHE A 133 -17.51 -29.13 1.59
CA PHE A 133 -16.51 -28.05 1.71
C PHE A 133 -15.68 -27.89 0.44
N ASP A 134 -15.32 -29.01 -0.21
CA ASP A 134 -14.60 -28.96 -1.48
C ASP A 134 -15.40 -28.31 -2.62
N VAL A 135 -16.71 -28.58 -2.68
CA VAL A 135 -17.63 -27.93 -3.62
C VAL A 135 -17.74 -26.44 -3.30
N LEU A 136 -17.87 -26.07 -2.03
CA LEU A 136 -17.93 -24.67 -1.60
C LEU A 136 -16.65 -23.89 -2.01
N CYS A 137 -15.48 -24.48 -1.74
CA CYS A 137 -14.20 -23.89 -2.15
C CYS A 137 -14.10 -23.69 -3.68
N ARG A 138 -14.56 -24.65 -4.47
CA ARG A 138 -14.55 -24.55 -5.93
C ARG A 138 -15.49 -23.45 -6.43
N ASN A 139 -16.68 -23.36 -5.88
CA ASN A 139 -17.67 -22.34 -6.25
C ASN A 139 -17.15 -20.94 -5.91
N LYS A 140 -16.65 -20.74 -4.69
CA LYS A 140 -16.08 -19.45 -4.27
C LYS A 140 -14.87 -19.04 -5.11
N LEU A 141 -14.00 -20.01 -5.41
CA LEU A 141 -12.86 -19.77 -6.30
C LEU A 141 -13.30 -19.35 -7.71
N ALA A 142 -14.34 -19.99 -8.26
CA ALA A 142 -14.87 -19.65 -9.56
C ALA A 142 -15.47 -18.24 -9.58
N GLN A 143 -16.19 -17.84 -8.51
CA GLN A 143 -16.70 -16.47 -8.35
C GLN A 143 -15.57 -15.44 -8.35
N VAL A 144 -14.54 -15.62 -7.49
CA VAL A 144 -13.38 -14.73 -7.45
C VAL A 144 -12.69 -14.65 -8.82
N GLN A 145 -12.49 -15.79 -9.48
CA GLN A 145 -11.86 -15.82 -10.80
C GLN A 145 -12.69 -15.12 -11.87
N SER A 146 -14.01 -15.18 -11.79
CA SER A 146 -14.92 -14.46 -12.70
C SER A 146 -14.73 -12.95 -12.57
N VAL A 147 -14.70 -12.44 -11.34
CA VAL A 147 -14.44 -11.01 -11.07
C VAL A 147 -13.04 -10.61 -11.54
N MET A 148 -12.01 -11.39 -11.22
CA MET A 148 -10.62 -11.07 -11.57
C MET A 148 -10.30 -11.21 -13.07
N LYS A 149 -11.13 -11.92 -13.85
CA LYS A 149 -10.95 -12.07 -15.32
C LYS A 149 -11.18 -10.78 -16.09
N THR A 150 -11.76 -9.77 -15.50
CA THR A 150 -11.99 -8.46 -16.13
C THR A 150 -10.70 -7.72 -16.52
N GLY A 151 -9.54 -8.28 -16.17
CA GLY A 151 -8.22 -7.81 -16.62
C GLY A 151 -7.60 -6.68 -15.79
N PHE A 152 -8.35 -6.13 -14.85
CA PHE A 152 -7.92 -4.97 -14.05
C PHE A 152 -7.29 -5.33 -12.70
N PHE A 153 -7.48 -6.57 -12.23
CA PHE A 153 -6.88 -7.04 -10.99
C PHE A 153 -5.52 -7.68 -11.25
N ASN A 154 -4.51 -7.21 -10.53
CA ASN A 154 -3.25 -7.93 -10.45
C ASN A 154 -3.48 -9.26 -9.73
N LYS A 155 -2.70 -10.26 -10.07
CA LYS A 155 -2.85 -11.60 -9.46
C LYS A 155 -2.14 -11.70 -8.11
N THR A 156 -2.14 -10.61 -7.34
CA THR A 156 -1.50 -10.52 -6.03
C THR A 156 -2.38 -11.12 -4.94
N PRO A 157 -1.80 -11.61 -3.82
CA PRO A 157 -2.57 -12.13 -2.70
C PRO A 157 -3.55 -11.10 -2.11
N ILE A 158 -3.13 -9.84 -2.03
CA ILE A 158 -3.96 -8.79 -1.44
C ILE A 158 -5.21 -8.53 -2.27
N GLU A 159 -5.09 -8.40 -3.58
CA GLU A 159 -6.25 -8.18 -4.46
C GLU A 159 -7.18 -9.39 -4.47
N PHE A 160 -6.62 -10.59 -4.39
CA PHE A 160 -7.43 -11.80 -4.25
C PHE A 160 -8.26 -11.80 -2.95
N LEU A 161 -7.66 -11.39 -1.83
CA LEU A 161 -8.36 -11.26 -0.55
C LEU A 161 -9.39 -10.14 -0.55
N LEU A 162 -9.11 -9.02 -1.22
CA LEU A 162 -10.07 -7.93 -1.38
C LEU A 162 -11.33 -8.40 -2.13
N VAL A 163 -11.16 -9.14 -3.22
CA VAL A 163 -12.29 -9.71 -3.96
C VAL A 163 -13.05 -10.74 -3.13
N LEU A 164 -12.37 -11.57 -2.33
CA LEU A 164 -13.03 -12.49 -1.40
C LEU A 164 -13.87 -11.74 -0.37
N SER A 165 -13.29 -10.73 0.28
CA SER A 165 -14.00 -9.90 1.26
C SER A 165 -15.23 -9.22 0.64
N TYR A 166 -15.08 -8.67 -0.58
CA TYR A 166 -16.19 -8.09 -1.32
C TYR A 166 -17.31 -9.11 -1.55
N LEU A 167 -16.99 -10.30 -2.05
CA LEU A 167 -17.98 -11.33 -2.35
C LEU A 167 -18.70 -11.85 -1.10
N ASP A 168 -18.08 -11.82 0.06
CA ASP A 168 -18.74 -12.23 1.31
C ASP A 168 -19.71 -11.17 1.84
N ASN A 169 -19.33 -9.90 1.72
CA ASN A 169 -20.13 -8.79 2.23
C ASN A 169 -21.29 -8.40 1.30
N TYR A 170 -21.12 -8.62 -0.01
CA TYR A 170 -22.05 -8.13 -1.04
C TYR A 170 -22.66 -9.23 -1.91
N GLU A 171 -22.60 -10.50 -1.49
CA GLU A 171 -23.17 -11.66 -2.23
C GLU A 171 -24.67 -11.50 -2.61
N LYS A 172 -25.38 -10.59 -1.97
CA LYS A 172 -26.81 -10.35 -2.20
C LYS A 172 -27.09 -9.22 -3.21
N MET A 173 -26.05 -8.54 -3.71
CA MET A 173 -26.23 -7.48 -4.70
C MET A 173 -26.03 -8.02 -6.13
N ASN A 174 -26.91 -7.57 -7.02
CA ASN A 174 -27.04 -7.99 -8.41
C ASN A 174 -25.70 -8.07 -9.15
N THR A 175 -25.47 -9.11 -9.90
CA THR A 175 -24.22 -9.47 -10.63
C THR A 175 -23.77 -8.47 -11.72
N ASP A 176 -24.53 -7.40 -11.96
CA ASP A 176 -24.18 -6.36 -12.94
C ASP A 176 -23.13 -5.36 -12.45
N TYR A 177 -22.76 -5.40 -11.17
CA TYR A 177 -21.81 -4.49 -10.54
C TYR A 177 -20.41 -5.10 -10.33
N SER A 178 -19.95 -5.98 -11.20
CA SER A 178 -18.58 -6.50 -11.21
C SER A 178 -17.55 -5.48 -11.74
N ARG A 179 -17.85 -4.18 -11.53
CA ARG A 179 -16.95 -3.10 -11.97
C ARG A 179 -15.80 -2.95 -11.00
N TYR A 180 -14.61 -2.83 -11.55
CA TYR A 180 -13.38 -2.65 -10.80
C TYR A 180 -13.48 -1.52 -9.76
N SER A 181 -13.95 -0.34 -10.19
CA SER A 181 -14.15 0.82 -9.33
C SER A 181 -15.10 0.54 -8.17
N TYR A 182 -16.20 -0.16 -8.41
CA TYR A 182 -17.21 -0.46 -7.42
C TYR A 182 -16.70 -1.33 -6.26
N ILE A 183 -15.86 -2.34 -6.55
CA ILE A 183 -15.27 -3.18 -5.49
C ILE A 183 -14.38 -2.35 -4.58
N TYR A 184 -13.53 -1.49 -5.14
CA TYR A 184 -12.70 -0.61 -4.34
C TYR A 184 -13.52 0.46 -3.62
N GLU A 185 -14.56 0.99 -4.26
CA GLU A 185 -15.47 1.93 -3.63
C GLU A 185 -16.14 1.33 -2.40
N CYS A 186 -16.69 0.13 -2.48
CA CYS A 186 -17.28 -0.57 -1.33
C CYS A 186 -16.28 -0.71 -0.18
N LEU A 187 -15.05 -1.14 -0.47
CA LEU A 187 -14.00 -1.30 0.53
C LEU A 187 -13.58 0.03 1.18
N ILE A 188 -13.57 1.11 0.40
CA ILE A 188 -13.24 2.45 0.89
C ILE A 188 -14.38 3.00 1.73
N LEU A 189 -15.63 2.84 1.27
CA LEU A 189 -16.83 3.28 2.00
C LEU A 189 -16.99 2.52 3.32
N ASP A 190 -16.69 1.23 3.36
CA ASP A 190 -16.68 0.45 4.61
C ASP A 190 -15.68 1.04 5.62
N LYS A 191 -14.47 1.42 5.15
CA LYS A 191 -13.48 2.07 6.00
C LYS A 191 -13.93 3.44 6.48
N ILE A 192 -14.54 4.25 5.63
CA ILE A 192 -15.09 5.56 6.01
C ILE A 192 -16.21 5.39 7.03
N ASN A 193 -17.11 4.43 6.84
CA ASN A 193 -18.18 4.12 7.78
C ASN A 193 -17.64 3.64 9.14
N GLU A 194 -16.55 2.86 9.14
CA GLU A 194 -15.85 2.46 10.38
C GLU A 194 -15.29 3.66 11.14
N ILE A 195 -14.68 4.63 10.44
CA ILE A 195 -14.14 5.86 11.03
C ILE A 195 -15.24 6.73 11.63
N SER A 196 -16.35 6.89 10.90
CA SER A 196 -17.48 7.74 11.27
C SER A 196 -18.46 7.09 12.25
N ASN A 197 -18.21 5.83 12.68
CA ASN A 197 -19.15 5.03 13.48
C ASN A 197 -20.58 5.01 12.91
N GLY A 198 -20.70 5.07 11.58
CA GLY A 198 -21.97 5.08 10.87
C GLY A 198 -22.67 6.45 10.80
N ASP A 199 -22.05 7.54 11.27
CA ASP A 199 -22.57 8.89 11.08
C ASP A 199 -22.34 9.33 9.63
N THR A 200 -23.42 9.58 8.90
CA THR A 200 -23.38 9.94 7.47
C THR A 200 -22.77 11.31 7.20
N ASN A 201 -22.87 12.24 8.14
CA ASN A 201 -22.26 13.57 8.01
C ASN A 201 -20.74 13.49 8.19
N GLU A 202 -20.31 12.74 9.20
CA GLU A 202 -18.87 12.46 9.39
C GLU A 202 -18.30 11.65 8.22
N ALA A 203 -19.01 10.66 7.72
CA ALA A 203 -18.58 9.88 6.55
C ALA A 203 -18.38 10.79 5.33
N THR A 204 -19.32 11.71 5.08
CA THR A 204 -19.24 12.69 3.98
C THR A 204 -18.05 13.64 4.19
N MET A 205 -17.82 14.10 5.43
CA MET A 205 -16.68 14.93 5.80
C MET A 205 -15.36 14.22 5.45
N TYR A 206 -15.16 13.00 5.96
CA TYR A 206 -13.93 12.24 5.69
C TYR A 206 -13.73 12.00 4.19
N LYS A 207 -14.78 11.62 3.46
CA LYS A 207 -14.72 11.42 2.02
C LYS A 207 -14.25 12.69 1.31
N THR A 208 -14.89 13.83 1.59
CA THR A 208 -14.56 15.11 0.93
C THR A 208 -13.13 15.57 1.25
N ILE A 209 -12.68 15.44 2.50
CA ILE A 209 -11.30 15.76 2.89
C ILE A 209 -10.30 14.88 2.12
N LEU A 210 -10.56 13.56 2.01
CA LEU A 210 -9.69 12.63 1.31
C LEU A 210 -9.66 12.89 -0.20
N GLU A 211 -10.79 13.25 -0.80
CA GLU A 211 -10.89 13.68 -2.20
C GLU A 211 -10.06 14.93 -2.47
N GLN A 212 -10.20 15.97 -1.64
CA GLN A 212 -9.41 17.19 -1.74
C GLN A 212 -7.91 16.93 -1.54
N LEU A 213 -7.56 16.10 -0.54
CA LEU A 213 -6.19 15.75 -0.25
C LEU A 213 -5.53 15.02 -1.43
N ALA A 214 -6.20 14.01 -1.96
CA ALA A 214 -5.70 13.22 -3.08
C ALA A 214 -5.53 14.08 -4.34
N PHE A 215 -6.52 14.91 -4.65
CA PHE A 215 -6.47 15.77 -5.83
C PHE A 215 -5.37 16.82 -5.74
N ARG A 216 -5.16 17.47 -4.58
CA ARG A 216 -4.08 18.45 -4.41
C ARG A 216 -2.71 17.82 -4.59
N VAL A 217 -2.48 16.63 -4.02
CA VAL A 217 -1.24 15.87 -4.23
C VAL A 217 -1.03 15.57 -5.71
N TYR A 218 -2.08 15.20 -6.43
CA TYR A 218 -2.03 14.92 -7.87
C TYR A 218 -1.76 16.20 -8.69
N ASP A 219 -2.45 17.29 -8.39
CA ASP A 219 -2.38 18.51 -9.16
C ASP A 219 -1.06 19.28 -8.98
N GLU A 220 -0.47 19.20 -7.80
CA GLU A 220 0.84 19.77 -7.50
C GLU A 220 2.01 18.88 -7.94
N GLU A 221 1.73 17.76 -8.63
CA GLU A 221 2.72 16.77 -9.09
C GLU A 221 3.64 16.27 -7.96
N GLN A 222 3.14 16.32 -6.71
CA GLN A 222 3.89 15.85 -5.55
C GLN A 222 3.90 14.32 -5.47
N GLN A 223 5.01 13.78 -4.98
CA GLN A 223 5.00 12.39 -4.49
C GLN A 223 4.05 12.31 -3.28
N GLN A 224 3.42 11.14 -3.06
CA GLN A 224 2.45 10.93 -1.95
C GLN A 224 3.10 11.07 -0.54
N ASN A 225 4.07 11.93 -0.34
CA ASN A 225 4.75 12.18 0.92
C ASN A 225 4.37 13.58 1.44
N MET A 226 3.24 13.67 2.13
CA MET A 226 2.62 14.90 2.60
C MET A 226 3.17 15.31 3.96
N GLU A 227 3.60 16.56 4.09
CA GLU A 227 3.90 17.15 5.39
C GLU A 227 2.62 17.30 6.23
N GLU A 228 2.73 17.25 7.54
CA GLU A 228 1.58 17.42 8.44
C GLU A 228 0.86 18.75 8.23
N SER A 229 1.63 19.82 8.00
CA SER A 229 1.10 21.16 7.67
C SER A 229 0.25 21.17 6.39
N PHE A 230 0.64 20.38 5.38
CA PHE A 230 -0.13 20.25 4.14
C PHE A 230 -1.48 19.57 4.40
N VAL A 231 -1.48 18.46 5.15
CA VAL A 231 -2.72 17.74 5.50
C VAL A 231 -3.63 18.63 6.35
N LEU A 232 -3.07 19.32 7.37
CA LEU A 232 -3.82 20.26 8.19
C LEU A 232 -4.38 21.44 7.37
N GLY A 233 -3.64 21.93 6.38
CA GLY A 233 -4.09 22.96 5.46
C GLY A 233 -5.35 22.56 4.69
N VAL A 234 -5.38 21.33 4.15
CA VAL A 234 -6.57 20.81 3.45
C VAL A 234 -7.76 20.70 4.39
N ILE A 235 -7.55 20.21 5.63
CA ILE A 235 -8.63 20.10 6.62
C ILE A 235 -9.14 21.49 7.05
N PHE A 236 -8.23 22.44 7.18
CA PHE A 236 -8.58 23.82 7.50
C PHE A 236 -9.45 24.45 6.40
N ASP A 237 -9.08 24.29 5.13
CA ASP A 237 -9.86 24.80 3.99
C ASP A 237 -11.25 24.17 3.95
N TYR A 238 -11.34 22.85 4.17
CA TYR A 238 -12.62 22.18 4.29
C TYR A 238 -13.50 22.80 5.40
N ASN A 239 -12.92 23.05 6.57
CA ASN A 239 -13.64 23.65 7.70
C ASN A 239 -14.10 25.10 7.44
N GLN A 240 -13.40 25.84 6.58
CA GLN A 240 -13.82 27.18 6.15
C GLN A 240 -15.01 27.13 5.19
N ASP A 241 -14.99 26.17 4.25
CA ASP A 241 -16.04 26.01 3.25
C ASP A 241 -17.34 25.42 3.84
N TYR A 242 -17.20 24.50 4.78
CA TYR A 242 -18.32 23.77 5.40
C TYR A 242 -18.46 24.17 6.88
N ARG A 243 -19.19 25.25 7.15
CA ARG A 243 -19.45 25.76 8.51
C ARG A 243 -20.18 24.69 9.36
N GLY A 244 -19.48 24.04 10.26
CA GLY A 244 -20.09 23.11 11.22
C GLY A 244 -19.28 21.84 11.49
N SER A 245 -18.12 21.65 10.91
CA SER A 245 -17.28 20.48 11.23
C SER A 245 -16.74 20.60 12.67
N LYS A 246 -17.13 19.63 13.50
CA LYS A 246 -16.81 19.57 14.93
C LYS A 246 -15.56 18.70 15.17
N GLY A 247 -14.40 19.02 14.62
CA GLY A 247 -13.21 18.24 14.91
C GLY A 247 -11.93 19.08 14.84
N SER A 248 -11.01 18.87 15.75
CA SER A 248 -9.64 19.34 15.58
C SER A 248 -9.04 18.68 14.35
N GLY A 249 -8.34 19.43 13.48
CA GLY A 249 -7.64 18.85 12.32
C GLY A 249 -6.70 17.70 12.72
N ILE A 250 -6.14 17.78 13.93
CA ILE A 250 -5.29 16.71 14.51
C ILE A 250 -6.11 15.44 14.78
N ASP A 251 -7.35 15.56 15.26
CA ASP A 251 -8.20 14.40 15.53
C ASP A 251 -8.58 13.69 14.22
N VAL A 252 -8.85 14.45 13.16
CA VAL A 252 -9.10 13.91 11.81
C VAL A 252 -7.89 13.11 11.32
N ILE A 253 -6.69 13.66 11.42
CA ILE A 253 -5.46 12.97 11.02
C ILE A 253 -5.25 11.69 11.86
N ASN A 254 -5.44 11.77 13.17
CA ASN A 254 -5.28 10.63 14.07
C ASN A 254 -6.27 9.51 13.74
N ASN A 255 -7.53 9.84 13.45
CA ASN A 255 -8.52 8.86 13.03
C ASN A 255 -8.14 8.22 11.68
N LEU A 256 -7.79 9.03 10.67
CA LEU A 256 -7.37 8.51 9.36
C LEU A 256 -6.14 7.56 9.48
N THR A 257 -5.24 7.85 10.42
CA THR A 257 -4.06 7.02 10.66
C THR A 257 -4.41 5.76 11.45
N LYS A 258 -5.21 5.88 12.51
CA LYS A 258 -5.69 4.76 13.34
C LYS A 258 -6.40 3.70 12.51
N TYR A 259 -7.28 4.13 11.62
CA TYR A 259 -8.06 3.25 10.74
C TYR A 259 -7.33 2.90 9.42
N LYS A 260 -6.04 3.25 9.32
CA LYS A 260 -5.16 2.86 8.21
C LYS A 260 -5.61 3.33 6.82
N VAL A 261 -6.26 4.49 6.76
CA VAL A 261 -6.49 5.20 5.49
C VAL A 261 -5.25 5.99 5.09
N LEU A 262 -4.66 6.69 6.08
CA LEU A 262 -3.33 7.27 5.96
C LEU A 262 -2.33 6.49 6.81
N GLU A 263 -1.06 6.57 6.46
CA GLU A 263 0.04 6.12 7.30
C GLU A 263 1.10 7.22 7.42
N LYS A 264 1.75 7.28 8.58
CA LYS A 264 2.87 8.20 8.81
C LYS A 264 4.17 7.43 8.68
N ARG A 265 5.04 7.83 7.73
CA ARG A 265 6.40 7.32 7.57
C ARG A 265 7.37 8.49 7.54
N GLU A 266 8.43 8.39 8.33
CA GLU A 266 9.49 9.43 8.38
C GLU A 266 8.97 10.85 8.59
N GLY A 267 7.93 10.97 9.43
CA GLY A 267 7.30 12.27 9.73
C GLY A 267 6.28 12.74 8.67
N LYS A 268 6.18 12.07 7.53
CA LYS A 268 5.26 12.44 6.43
C LYS A 268 4.09 11.48 6.34
N TYR A 269 2.97 11.99 5.85
CA TYR A 269 1.74 11.21 5.65
C TYR A 269 1.62 10.78 4.19
N ARG A 270 1.04 9.59 3.98
CA ARG A 270 0.65 9.09 2.66
C ARG A 270 -0.58 8.21 2.76
N PHE A 271 -1.27 8.00 1.66
CA PHE A 271 -2.32 7.00 1.61
C PHE A 271 -1.74 5.60 1.88
N LYS A 272 -2.37 4.85 2.77
CA LYS A 272 -1.91 3.50 3.15
C LYS A 272 -1.85 2.54 1.98
N HIS A 273 -2.81 2.66 1.07
CA HIS A 273 -2.89 1.87 -0.15
C HIS A 273 -3.06 2.80 -1.35
N SER A 274 -2.27 2.56 -2.41
CA SER A 274 -2.28 3.40 -3.61
C SER A 274 -3.65 3.46 -4.29
N TYR A 275 -4.46 2.39 -4.22
CA TYR A 275 -5.80 2.40 -4.80
C TYR A 275 -6.73 3.44 -4.16
N MET A 276 -6.57 3.75 -2.85
CA MET A 276 -7.33 4.82 -2.19
C MET A 276 -6.99 6.18 -2.80
N TYR A 277 -5.70 6.42 -3.02
CA TYR A 277 -5.25 7.64 -3.68
C TYR A 277 -5.83 7.79 -5.09
N TYR A 278 -5.79 6.73 -5.89
CA TYR A 278 -6.34 6.74 -7.25
C TYR A 278 -7.85 6.97 -7.26
N TYR A 279 -8.58 6.26 -6.38
CA TYR A 279 -10.02 6.41 -6.22
C TYR A 279 -10.41 7.83 -5.83
N PHE A 280 -9.83 8.39 -4.76
CA PHE A 280 -10.19 9.72 -4.30
C PHE A 280 -9.80 10.81 -5.30
N THR A 281 -8.69 10.65 -6.03
CA THR A 281 -8.32 11.56 -7.13
C THR A 281 -9.36 11.51 -8.24
N GLY A 282 -9.75 10.31 -8.69
CA GLY A 282 -10.80 10.12 -9.71
C GLY A 282 -12.14 10.68 -9.25
N SER A 283 -12.57 10.34 -8.04
CA SER A 283 -13.83 10.81 -7.43
C SER A 283 -13.87 12.35 -7.34
N TYR A 284 -12.77 13.01 -6.95
CA TYR A 284 -12.70 14.47 -6.94
C TYR A 284 -12.86 15.06 -8.34
N ILE A 285 -12.16 14.53 -9.33
CA ILE A 285 -12.23 14.99 -10.72
C ILE A 285 -13.67 14.87 -11.24
N LEU A 286 -14.35 13.77 -10.95
CA LEU A 286 -15.70 13.50 -11.43
C LEU A 286 -16.76 14.38 -10.76
N ASN A 287 -16.66 14.56 -9.44
CA ASN A 287 -17.74 15.08 -8.63
C ASN A 287 -17.55 16.53 -8.15
N GLN A 288 -16.28 16.99 -8.04
CA GLN A 288 -15.97 18.29 -7.43
C GLN A 288 -15.50 19.34 -8.43
N LEU A 289 -14.92 18.92 -9.59
CA LEU A 289 -14.42 19.90 -10.57
C LEU A 289 -15.55 20.46 -11.44
N PRO A 290 -15.46 21.76 -11.80
CA PRO A 290 -16.30 22.35 -12.84
C PRO A 290 -16.16 21.61 -14.18
N PRO A 291 -17.21 21.56 -15.03
CA PRO A 291 -17.22 20.76 -16.26
C PRO A 291 -16.01 20.98 -17.17
N ASP A 292 -15.58 22.22 -17.37
CA ASP A 292 -14.44 22.54 -18.23
C ASP A 292 -13.12 22.01 -17.67
N MET A 293 -12.89 22.17 -16.37
CA MET A 293 -11.70 21.65 -15.70
C MET A 293 -11.71 20.11 -15.63
N LYS A 294 -12.88 19.50 -15.37
CA LYS A 294 -13.09 18.06 -15.40
C LYS A 294 -12.67 17.50 -16.76
N MET A 295 -13.20 18.06 -17.85
CA MET A 295 -12.86 17.62 -19.20
C MET A 295 -11.35 17.76 -19.49
N GLN A 296 -10.75 18.90 -19.11
CA GLN A 296 -9.32 19.14 -19.32
C GLN A 296 -8.44 18.15 -18.54
N LYS A 297 -8.74 17.91 -17.25
CA LYS A 297 -7.96 16.98 -16.43
C LYS A 297 -8.13 15.54 -16.89
N THR A 298 -9.36 15.13 -17.19
CA THR A 298 -9.65 13.79 -17.74
C THR A 298 -8.88 13.57 -19.04
N LYS A 299 -8.92 14.52 -19.97
CA LYS A 299 -8.17 14.45 -21.23
C LYS A 299 -6.67 14.27 -20.99
N LYS A 300 -6.06 15.10 -20.10
CA LYS A 300 -4.62 15.01 -19.75
C LYS A 300 -4.26 13.60 -19.22
N ILE A 301 -5.12 13.00 -18.39
CA ILE A 301 -4.92 11.65 -17.85
C ILE A 301 -4.95 10.61 -18.98
N PHE A 302 -5.94 10.65 -19.86
CA PHE A 302 -6.09 9.68 -20.96
C PHE A 302 -5.04 9.86 -22.06
N GLU A 303 -4.45 11.03 -22.23
CA GLU A 303 -3.35 11.28 -23.18
C GLU A 303 -2.01 10.71 -22.70
N ASP A 304 -1.84 10.45 -21.40
CA ASP A 304 -0.57 9.96 -20.83
C ASP A 304 -0.78 8.71 -19.95
N LEU A 305 -1.41 7.69 -20.53
CA LEU A 305 -1.63 6.38 -19.87
C LEU A 305 -0.35 5.55 -19.73
N SER A 306 0.78 6.00 -20.28
CA SER A 306 2.08 5.38 -20.06
C SER A 306 2.57 5.54 -18.63
N LYS A 307 2.10 6.57 -17.93
CA LYS A 307 2.35 6.74 -16.51
C LYS A 307 1.39 5.87 -15.71
N GLU A 308 1.95 5.03 -14.85
CA GLU A 308 1.18 4.13 -13.97
C GLU A 308 0.11 4.86 -13.15
N LEU A 309 0.44 6.05 -12.64
CA LEU A 309 -0.49 6.89 -11.89
C LEU A 309 -1.73 7.24 -12.74
N ASN A 310 -1.52 7.77 -13.93
CA ASN A 310 -2.59 8.16 -14.83
C ASN A 310 -3.44 6.96 -15.27
N PHE A 311 -2.79 5.83 -15.56
CA PHE A 311 -3.48 4.59 -15.91
C PHE A 311 -4.42 4.15 -14.79
N ASN A 312 -3.94 4.11 -13.54
CA ASN A 312 -4.74 3.67 -12.41
C ASN A 312 -5.89 4.65 -12.08
N ILE A 313 -5.67 5.97 -12.20
CA ILE A 313 -6.76 6.96 -12.05
C ILE A 313 -7.78 6.80 -13.18
N ALA A 314 -7.34 6.60 -14.43
CA ALA A 314 -8.21 6.40 -15.59
C ALA A 314 -9.15 5.20 -15.43
N LEU A 315 -8.71 4.13 -14.74
CA LEU A 315 -9.58 2.99 -14.42
C LEU A 315 -10.79 3.40 -13.56
N PHE A 316 -10.60 4.30 -12.60
CA PHE A 316 -11.71 4.82 -11.80
C PHE A 316 -12.58 5.80 -12.61
N LEU A 317 -11.98 6.64 -13.46
CA LEU A 317 -12.72 7.59 -14.30
C LEU A 317 -13.57 6.90 -15.39
N ALA A 318 -13.16 5.75 -15.88
CA ALA A 318 -13.83 5.05 -16.99
C ALA A 318 -15.05 4.23 -16.54
N TYR A 319 -15.19 3.96 -15.24
CA TYR A 319 -16.22 3.06 -14.71
C TYR A 319 -17.30 3.76 -13.85
N ASP A 320 -17.16 5.05 -13.64
CA ASP A 320 -18.23 5.94 -13.14
C ASP A 320 -18.93 6.66 -14.30
#